data_15d2fb960ce867797c636523667d0a03
#
_entry.id   15d2fb960ce867797c636523667d0a03
#
_cell.length_a   1.000
_cell.length_b   1.000
_cell.length_c   1.000
_cell.angle_alpha   90.00
_cell.angle_beta   90.00
_cell.angle_gamma   90.00
#
_symmetry.space_group_name_H-M   'P 1'
#
loop_
_entity.id
_entity.type
_entity.pdbx_description
1 polymer ?
#
loop_
_entity_poly.entity_id
_entity_poly.type
_entity_poly.pdbx_seq_one_letter_code
_entity_poly.pdbx_strand_id
1 'polypeptide(L)'
;MTDKTIDPPLNETFTWLQPGAWRNPCIVHVTMVASLRQALFGQLAHNGSEAIVEKTPIGWALINQERRMLELCPEIKILADKVMPDHHHMVLQVQRTMPRSIREVVRGYMQGCKSEARRLGFTAPLYDAPPFYRVLTHKGQLHAMIEYVKANAERAWQRRQNPELFRMHRKTGVCGLQFTSMGNHFLLDWPDRQLLEMSRSSGEAQIQERLKEVLVAAHNGAVTYTAAISKGEQKIARTVREHGFPLVVLLNGGFPAEGSPQERFYKPGGTYFEACSKGRLLLLEPAGQAFLDTSIQKAVAETLRRKAEARHCSYTDIPMESQRYRFVALNEMGRMLVER
;
A
#
# COMPACT_ATOMS: atom_id res chain seq x y z
N MET A 1 21.78 -3.90 -17.56
CA MET A 1 20.50 -4.64 -17.69
C MET A 1 19.57 -4.08 -16.63
N THR A 2 18.64 -3.25 -17.04
CA THR A 2 17.74 -2.49 -16.17
C THR A 2 16.50 -3.32 -15.90
N ASP A 3 16.41 -3.83 -14.68
CA ASP A 3 15.20 -4.52 -14.19
C ASP A 3 14.12 -3.44 -13.90
N LYS A 4 13.22 -3.24 -14.86
CA LYS A 4 12.01 -2.44 -14.71
C LYS A 4 10.94 -3.34 -14.11
N THR A 5 10.90 -3.42 -12.77
CA THR A 5 9.72 -3.94 -12.06
C THR A 5 8.62 -2.87 -12.11
N ILE A 6 7.91 -2.80 -13.21
CA ILE A 6 6.61 -2.15 -13.31
C ILE A 6 5.60 -3.23 -12.92
N ASP A 7 4.84 -3.03 -11.84
CA ASP A 7 3.64 -3.84 -11.62
C ASP A 7 2.76 -3.72 -12.87
N PRO A 8 2.37 -4.83 -13.50
CA PRO A 8 1.56 -4.74 -14.71
C PRO A 8 0.22 -4.08 -14.37
N PRO A 9 -0.33 -3.26 -15.26
CA PRO A 9 -1.63 -2.65 -15.05
C PRO A 9 -2.69 -3.71 -14.79
N LEU A 10 -3.70 -3.39 -13.99
CA LEU A 10 -4.77 -4.31 -13.55
C LEU A 10 -5.43 -5.09 -14.71
N ASN A 11 -5.40 -4.55 -15.94
CA ASN A 11 -5.92 -5.20 -17.15
C ASN A 11 -5.04 -6.36 -17.65
N GLU A 12 -3.74 -6.35 -17.41
CA GLU A 12 -2.86 -7.46 -17.80
C GLU A 12 -2.98 -8.67 -16.87
N THR A 13 -3.38 -8.47 -15.62
CA THR A 13 -3.68 -9.55 -14.68
C THR A 13 -4.82 -10.46 -15.17
N PHE A 14 -5.71 -9.96 -16.01
CA PHE A 14 -6.83 -10.74 -16.58
C PHE A 14 -6.43 -11.61 -17.78
N THR A 15 -5.39 -11.26 -18.53
CA THR A 15 -4.93 -12.06 -19.67
C THR A 15 -4.30 -13.40 -19.26
N TRP A 16 -3.75 -13.48 -18.04
CA TRP A 16 -3.23 -14.72 -17.46
C TRP A 16 -4.33 -15.72 -17.06
N LEU A 17 -5.59 -15.32 -17.17
CA LEU A 17 -6.76 -16.10 -16.78
C LEU A 17 -7.37 -16.91 -17.93
N GLN A 18 -6.61 -17.15 -19.00
CA GLN A 18 -7.04 -18.03 -20.10
C GLN A 18 -7.44 -19.41 -19.57
N PRO A 19 -8.52 -20.02 -20.10
CA PRO A 19 -8.89 -21.37 -19.74
C PRO A 19 -7.71 -22.31 -19.94
N GLY A 20 -7.26 -23.00 -18.89
CA GLY A 20 -6.13 -23.91 -18.92
C GLY A 20 -4.80 -23.39 -18.36
N ALA A 21 -4.55 -22.10 -18.31
CA ALA A 21 -3.30 -21.53 -17.78
C ALA A 21 -3.03 -21.90 -16.31
N TRP A 22 -4.08 -22.13 -15.53
CA TRP A 22 -4.06 -22.36 -14.08
C TRP A 22 -4.13 -23.83 -13.66
N ARG A 23 -3.85 -24.73 -14.59
CA ARG A 23 -3.68 -26.17 -14.29
C ARG A 23 -2.24 -26.51 -13.95
N ASN A 24 -1.29 -25.69 -14.37
CA ASN A 24 0.14 -25.93 -14.22
C ASN A 24 0.67 -25.37 -12.90
N PRO A 25 1.86 -25.81 -12.45
CA PRO A 25 2.49 -25.29 -11.23
C PRO A 25 2.56 -23.78 -11.20
N CYS A 26 1.98 -23.21 -10.16
CA CYS A 26 1.95 -21.77 -9.93
C CYS A 26 1.67 -21.47 -8.47
N ILE A 27 1.88 -20.23 -8.05
CA ILE A 27 1.47 -19.74 -6.73
C ILE A 27 0.48 -18.60 -6.95
N VAL A 28 -0.66 -18.68 -6.28
CA VAL A 28 -1.74 -17.72 -6.42
C VAL A 28 -2.27 -17.27 -5.06
N HIS A 29 -2.40 -15.97 -4.88
CA HIS A 29 -3.14 -15.40 -3.76
C HIS A 29 -4.60 -15.22 -4.18
N VAL A 30 -5.50 -15.74 -3.37
CA VAL A 30 -6.95 -15.69 -3.58
C VAL A 30 -7.59 -14.89 -2.43
N THR A 31 -8.49 -13.97 -2.77
CA THR A 31 -9.30 -13.25 -1.78
C THR A 31 -10.77 -13.42 -2.09
N MET A 32 -11.52 -13.90 -1.13
CA MET A 32 -12.98 -14.07 -1.19
C MET A 32 -13.62 -13.14 -0.18
N VAL A 33 -14.56 -12.32 -0.63
CA VAL A 33 -15.18 -11.27 0.19
C VAL A 33 -16.62 -11.64 0.49
N ALA A 34 -17.01 -11.55 1.76
CA ALA A 34 -18.39 -11.76 2.20
C ALA A 34 -19.34 -10.73 1.57
N SER A 35 -20.57 -11.16 1.34
CA SER A 35 -21.62 -10.29 0.80
C SER A 35 -21.72 -9.00 1.61
N LEU A 36 -21.78 -7.86 0.90
CA LEU A 36 -21.84 -6.51 1.47
C LEU A 36 -20.73 -6.23 2.52
N ARG A 37 -19.65 -6.99 2.50
CA ARG A 37 -18.58 -6.94 3.51
C ARG A 37 -19.07 -7.08 4.94
N GLN A 38 -20.11 -7.86 5.14
CA GLN A 38 -20.60 -8.18 6.48
C GLN A 38 -19.59 -9.06 7.24
N ALA A 39 -19.50 -8.86 8.53
CA ALA A 39 -18.61 -9.64 9.40
C ALA A 39 -19.17 -11.05 9.68
N LEU A 40 -19.39 -11.85 8.62
CA LEU A 40 -20.03 -13.15 8.69
C LEU A 40 -19.09 -14.26 9.22
N PHE A 41 -17.78 -14.09 9.04
CA PHE A 41 -16.82 -15.16 9.30
C PHE A 41 -16.21 -15.11 10.71
N GLY A 42 -16.36 -13.99 11.41
CA GLY A 42 -15.79 -13.84 12.74
C GLY A 42 -15.85 -12.42 13.27
N GLN A 43 -15.24 -12.25 14.44
CA GLN A 43 -15.05 -10.96 15.08
C GLN A 43 -13.57 -10.76 15.39
N LEU A 44 -13.10 -9.52 15.21
CA LEU A 44 -11.74 -9.15 15.54
C LEU A 44 -11.61 -8.97 17.05
N ALA A 45 -10.71 -9.71 17.67
CA ALA A 45 -10.41 -9.69 19.09
C ALA A 45 -8.89 -9.60 19.33
N HIS A 46 -8.48 -9.45 20.59
CA HIS A 46 -7.09 -9.46 21.02
C HIS A 46 -6.96 -10.34 22.26
N ASN A 47 -6.06 -11.31 22.23
CA ASN A 47 -5.88 -12.28 23.31
C ASN A 47 -4.83 -11.87 24.37
N GLY A 48 -4.39 -10.61 24.34
CA GLY A 48 -3.34 -10.06 25.23
C GLY A 48 -1.97 -10.00 24.57
N SER A 49 -1.65 -10.88 23.61
CA SER A 49 -0.38 -10.93 22.89
C SER A 49 -0.50 -10.56 21.41
N GLU A 50 -1.59 -10.93 20.77
CA GLU A 50 -1.81 -10.70 19.33
C GLU A 50 -3.28 -10.51 18.98
N ALA A 51 -3.52 -9.87 17.84
CA ALA A 51 -4.86 -9.76 17.27
C ALA A 51 -5.27 -11.06 16.59
N ILE A 52 -6.45 -11.54 16.97
CA ILE A 52 -7.05 -12.77 16.46
C ILE A 52 -8.41 -12.51 15.81
N VAL A 53 -8.90 -13.47 15.06
CA VAL A 53 -10.30 -13.51 14.63
C VAL A 53 -11.00 -14.68 15.33
N GLU A 54 -11.89 -14.35 16.24
CA GLU A 54 -12.82 -15.32 16.83
C GLU A 54 -13.86 -15.69 15.77
N LYS A 55 -13.77 -16.94 15.28
CA LYS A 55 -14.58 -17.40 14.15
C LYS A 55 -16.00 -17.69 14.57
N THR A 56 -16.96 -17.27 13.76
CA THR A 56 -18.35 -17.73 13.82
C THR A 56 -18.45 -19.19 13.37
N PRO A 57 -19.60 -19.86 13.53
CA PRO A 57 -19.85 -21.15 12.92
C PRO A 57 -19.62 -21.17 11.40
N ILE A 58 -19.96 -20.06 10.69
CA ILE A 58 -19.67 -19.91 9.26
C ILE A 58 -18.15 -19.81 9.02
N GLY A 59 -17.41 -19.05 9.85
CA GLY A 59 -15.95 -18.96 9.75
C GLY A 59 -15.26 -20.32 9.95
N TRP A 60 -15.76 -21.15 10.85
CA TRP A 60 -15.29 -22.52 11.03
C TRP A 60 -15.64 -23.41 9.85
N ALA A 61 -16.81 -23.21 9.24
CA ALA A 61 -17.18 -23.92 8.02
C ALA A 61 -16.21 -23.65 6.86
N LEU A 62 -15.67 -22.42 6.73
CA LEU A 62 -14.63 -22.10 5.75
C LEU A 62 -13.39 -22.97 5.97
N ILE A 63 -12.89 -23.07 7.19
CA ILE A 63 -11.72 -23.90 7.52
C ILE A 63 -11.96 -25.39 7.24
N ASN A 64 -13.16 -25.90 7.55
CA ASN A 64 -13.51 -27.28 7.26
C ASN A 64 -13.57 -27.53 5.74
N GLN A 65 -14.05 -26.58 4.95
CA GLN A 65 -14.05 -26.67 3.50
C GLN A 65 -12.63 -26.57 2.88
N GLU A 66 -11.68 -25.88 3.51
CA GLU A 66 -10.27 -25.94 3.11
C GLU A 66 -9.71 -27.36 3.20
N ARG A 67 -9.93 -28.03 4.33
CA ARG A 67 -9.49 -29.43 4.53
C ARG A 67 -10.07 -30.33 3.44
N ARG A 68 -11.38 -30.21 3.20
CA ARG A 68 -12.04 -30.96 2.12
C ARG A 68 -11.50 -30.64 0.74
N MET A 69 -11.18 -29.41 0.47
CA MET A 69 -10.55 -28.99 -0.80
C MET A 69 -9.19 -29.67 -0.98
N LEU A 70 -8.35 -29.73 0.06
CA LEU A 70 -7.05 -30.40 0.01
C LEU A 70 -7.16 -31.90 -0.13
N GLU A 71 -8.15 -32.53 0.49
CA GLU A 71 -8.42 -33.98 0.32
C GLU A 71 -8.82 -34.31 -1.13
N LEU A 72 -9.63 -33.45 -1.76
CA LEU A 72 -10.10 -33.63 -3.13
C LEU A 72 -9.10 -33.22 -4.21
N CYS A 73 -8.12 -32.39 -3.86
CA CYS A 73 -7.13 -31.81 -4.77
C CYS A 73 -5.73 -31.87 -4.15
N PRO A 74 -5.11 -33.06 -4.05
CA PRO A 74 -3.80 -33.26 -3.39
C PRO A 74 -2.65 -32.58 -4.12
N GLU A 75 -2.89 -32.02 -5.31
CA GLU A 75 -1.93 -31.19 -6.04
C GLU A 75 -1.77 -29.79 -5.45
N ILE A 76 -2.68 -29.37 -4.56
CA ILE A 76 -2.69 -28.03 -4.00
C ILE A 76 -2.12 -28.06 -2.57
N LYS A 77 -1.32 -27.06 -2.26
CA LYS A 77 -0.88 -26.77 -0.89
C LYS A 77 -1.30 -25.35 -0.50
N ILE A 78 -1.84 -25.18 0.68
CA ILE A 78 -2.06 -23.86 1.29
C ILE A 78 -0.74 -23.44 1.95
N LEU A 79 -0.13 -22.35 1.48
CA LEU A 79 1.11 -21.79 2.02
C LEU A 79 0.83 -20.78 3.15
N ALA A 80 -0.28 -20.08 3.07
CA ALA A 80 -0.81 -19.22 4.11
C ALA A 80 -2.31 -19.05 3.89
N ASP A 81 -3.06 -18.90 4.99
CA ASP A 81 -4.46 -18.54 5.00
C ASP A 81 -4.77 -17.58 6.16
N LYS A 82 -5.84 -16.82 6.03
CA LYS A 82 -6.39 -16.00 7.10
C LYS A 82 -7.86 -15.72 6.84
N VAL A 83 -8.70 -16.28 7.68
CA VAL A 83 -10.11 -15.90 7.75
C VAL A 83 -10.20 -14.60 8.54
N MET A 84 -10.65 -13.54 7.87
CA MET A 84 -10.95 -12.24 8.46
C MET A 84 -12.46 -12.13 8.71
N PRO A 85 -12.95 -11.15 9.47
CA PRO A 85 -14.38 -11.04 9.72
C PRO A 85 -15.26 -10.99 8.46
N ASP A 86 -14.84 -10.28 7.42
CA ASP A 86 -15.58 -9.99 6.20
C ASP A 86 -14.96 -10.54 4.92
N HIS A 87 -13.83 -11.24 5.02
CA HIS A 87 -13.15 -11.82 3.85
C HIS A 87 -12.19 -12.94 4.26
N HIS A 88 -11.78 -13.72 3.26
CA HIS A 88 -10.84 -14.80 3.46
C HIS A 88 -9.70 -14.72 2.44
N HIS A 89 -8.45 -14.79 2.91
CA HIS A 89 -7.24 -14.86 2.12
C HIS A 89 -6.67 -16.27 2.12
N MET A 90 -6.29 -16.77 0.94
CA MET A 90 -5.50 -17.99 0.79
C MET A 90 -4.33 -17.75 -0.17
N VAL A 91 -3.15 -18.23 0.18
CA VAL A 91 -2.01 -18.37 -0.74
C VAL A 91 -1.89 -19.83 -1.09
N LEU A 92 -2.25 -20.17 -2.32
CA LEU A 92 -2.31 -21.54 -2.83
C LEU A 92 -1.12 -21.81 -3.74
N GLN A 93 -0.47 -22.95 -3.57
CA GLN A 93 0.54 -23.47 -4.48
C GLN A 93 -0.03 -24.68 -5.24
N VAL A 94 -0.04 -24.60 -6.54
CA VAL A 94 -0.24 -25.75 -7.44
C VAL A 94 1.12 -26.40 -7.62
N GLN A 95 1.29 -27.63 -7.12
CA GLN A 95 2.58 -28.32 -7.08
C GLN A 95 2.87 -29.11 -8.37
N ARG A 96 1.82 -29.58 -9.05
CA ARG A 96 1.88 -30.34 -10.30
C ARG A 96 0.64 -30.06 -11.14
N THR A 97 0.71 -30.38 -12.43
CA THR A 97 -0.43 -30.18 -13.33
C THR A 97 -1.68 -30.93 -12.84
N MET A 98 -2.78 -30.20 -12.80
CA MET A 98 -4.08 -30.65 -12.29
C MET A 98 -5.08 -30.98 -13.40
N PRO A 99 -6.02 -31.90 -13.17
CA PRO A 99 -7.11 -32.17 -14.11
C PRO A 99 -8.09 -30.98 -14.21
N ARG A 100 -8.22 -30.17 -13.13
CA ARG A 100 -9.07 -28.97 -13.06
C ARG A 100 -8.21 -27.74 -12.83
N SER A 101 -8.66 -26.58 -13.31
CA SER A 101 -7.98 -25.33 -13.02
C SER A 101 -8.16 -24.92 -11.56
N ILE A 102 -7.21 -24.17 -11.00
CA ILE A 102 -7.35 -23.63 -9.62
C ILE A 102 -8.62 -22.79 -9.46
N ARG A 103 -9.11 -22.14 -10.51
CA ARG A 103 -10.36 -21.36 -10.49
C ARG A 103 -11.58 -22.27 -10.28
N GLU A 104 -11.61 -23.46 -10.91
CA GLU A 104 -12.68 -24.42 -10.71
C GLU A 104 -12.63 -25.00 -9.30
N VAL A 105 -11.43 -25.25 -8.77
CA VAL A 105 -11.24 -25.73 -7.40
C VAL A 105 -11.73 -24.71 -6.39
N VAL A 106 -11.31 -23.44 -6.53
CA VAL A 106 -11.77 -22.36 -5.64
C VAL A 106 -13.28 -22.14 -5.77
N ARG A 107 -13.85 -22.24 -6.97
CA ARG A 107 -15.31 -22.21 -7.14
C ARG A 107 -16.00 -23.34 -6.39
N GLY A 108 -15.48 -24.57 -6.46
CA GLY A 108 -15.97 -25.71 -5.69
C GLY A 108 -15.91 -25.47 -4.19
N TYR A 109 -14.78 -24.96 -3.71
CA TYR A 109 -14.60 -24.52 -2.31
C TYR A 109 -15.68 -23.52 -1.89
N MET A 110 -15.89 -22.45 -2.68
CA MET A 110 -16.91 -21.44 -2.37
C MET A 110 -18.34 -22.02 -2.37
N GLN A 111 -18.64 -22.98 -3.26
CA GLN A 111 -19.95 -23.67 -3.24
C GLN A 111 -20.10 -24.53 -2.00
N GLY A 112 -19.05 -25.22 -1.56
CA GLY A 112 -19.03 -25.93 -0.29
C GLY A 112 -19.33 -25.00 0.90
N CYS A 113 -18.65 -23.85 0.95
CA CYS A 113 -18.89 -22.83 1.99
C CYS A 113 -20.35 -22.32 2.00
N LYS A 114 -20.93 -22.05 0.80
CA LYS A 114 -22.34 -21.65 0.67
C LYS A 114 -23.31 -22.73 1.18
N SER A 115 -23.02 -23.99 0.86
CA SER A 115 -23.84 -25.12 1.30
C SER A 115 -23.82 -25.28 2.83
N GLU A 116 -22.65 -25.16 3.44
CA GLU A 116 -22.49 -25.22 4.89
C GLU A 116 -23.15 -24.02 5.57
N ALA A 117 -23.00 -22.81 5.05
CA ALA A 117 -23.66 -21.61 5.59
C ALA A 117 -25.19 -21.79 5.59
N ARG A 118 -25.77 -22.34 4.52
CA ARG A 118 -27.21 -22.66 4.47
C ARG A 118 -27.61 -23.70 5.50
N ARG A 119 -26.79 -24.73 5.71
CA ARG A 119 -27.01 -25.75 6.74
C ARG A 119 -26.98 -25.18 8.15
N LEU A 120 -26.22 -24.11 8.36
CA LEU A 120 -26.17 -23.31 9.58
C LEU A 120 -27.31 -22.29 9.71
N GLY A 121 -28.26 -22.29 8.77
CA GLY A 121 -29.42 -21.39 8.79
C GLY A 121 -29.20 -20.04 8.08
N PHE A 122 -28.02 -19.81 7.47
CA PHE A 122 -27.76 -18.57 6.75
C PHE A 122 -28.23 -18.68 5.29
N THR A 123 -29.36 -18.03 4.97
CA THR A 123 -30.02 -18.12 3.67
C THR A 123 -29.67 -17.01 2.69
N ALA A 124 -29.10 -15.89 3.17
CA ALA A 124 -28.64 -14.79 2.33
C ALA A 124 -27.41 -15.18 1.50
N PRO A 125 -27.07 -14.42 0.44
CA PRO A 125 -25.85 -14.65 -0.31
C PRO A 125 -24.60 -14.56 0.58
N LEU A 126 -23.75 -15.58 0.56
CA LEU A 126 -22.48 -15.58 1.32
C LEU A 126 -21.41 -14.71 0.64
N TYR A 127 -21.43 -14.65 -0.69
CA TYR A 127 -20.52 -13.88 -1.52
C TYR A 127 -21.30 -13.21 -2.64
N ASP A 128 -21.05 -11.94 -2.91
CA ASP A 128 -21.69 -11.16 -4.00
C ASP A 128 -20.90 -11.22 -5.30
N ALA A 129 -19.59 -11.41 -5.21
CA ALA A 129 -18.68 -11.32 -6.34
C ALA A 129 -17.81 -12.57 -6.46
N PRO A 130 -17.26 -12.84 -7.65
CA PRO A 130 -16.21 -13.83 -7.81
C PRO A 130 -14.97 -13.47 -6.99
N PRO A 131 -14.14 -14.47 -6.63
CA PRO A 131 -12.92 -14.22 -5.88
C PRO A 131 -11.91 -13.43 -6.71
N PHE A 132 -11.12 -12.62 -6.04
CA PHE A 132 -9.97 -11.95 -6.64
C PHE A 132 -8.77 -12.89 -6.64
N TYR A 133 -8.04 -12.93 -7.76
CA TYR A 133 -6.83 -13.75 -7.92
C TYR A 133 -5.63 -12.88 -8.26
N ARG A 134 -4.49 -13.18 -7.63
CA ARG A 134 -3.19 -12.59 -7.95
C ARG A 134 -2.15 -13.70 -8.08
N VAL A 135 -1.60 -13.90 -9.27
CA VAL A 135 -0.47 -14.82 -9.48
C VAL A 135 0.82 -14.15 -8.99
N LEU A 136 1.63 -14.92 -8.28
CA LEU A 136 2.92 -14.47 -7.79
C LEU A 136 4.00 -14.95 -8.79
N THR A 137 4.57 -14.01 -9.55
CA THR A 137 5.46 -14.28 -10.68
C THR A 137 6.91 -13.87 -10.42
N HIS A 138 7.17 -13.05 -9.38
CA HIS A 138 8.49 -12.48 -9.14
C HIS A 138 9.11 -13.01 -7.84
N LYS A 139 10.45 -13.08 -7.84
CA LYS A 139 11.22 -13.45 -6.63
C LYS A 139 10.90 -12.49 -5.47
N GLY A 140 10.66 -13.04 -4.28
CA GLY A 140 10.33 -12.27 -3.08
C GLY A 140 8.84 -12.01 -2.86
N GLN A 141 7.99 -12.06 -3.91
CA GLN A 141 6.55 -11.84 -3.75
C GLN A 141 5.88 -12.84 -2.82
N LEU A 142 6.31 -14.10 -2.85
CA LEU A 142 5.73 -15.13 -1.98
C LEU A 142 5.93 -14.79 -0.50
N HIS A 143 7.16 -14.48 -0.11
CA HIS A 143 7.46 -14.12 1.28
C HIS A 143 6.63 -12.90 1.72
N ALA A 144 6.64 -11.83 0.93
CA ALA A 144 5.87 -10.64 1.21
C ALA A 144 4.34 -10.92 1.32
N MET A 145 3.81 -11.82 0.48
CA MET A 145 2.40 -12.18 0.50
C MET A 145 2.04 -13.01 1.74
N ILE A 146 2.90 -13.96 2.13
CA ILE A 146 2.70 -14.76 3.35
C ILE A 146 2.67 -13.84 4.58
N GLU A 147 3.64 -12.94 4.70
CA GLU A 147 3.69 -11.97 5.81
C GLU A 147 2.49 -11.00 5.78
N TYR A 148 2.07 -10.57 4.59
CA TYR A 148 0.85 -9.78 4.45
C TYR A 148 -0.38 -10.53 4.97
N VAL A 149 -0.57 -11.80 4.60
CA VAL A 149 -1.73 -12.60 5.02
C VAL A 149 -1.70 -12.84 6.53
N LYS A 150 -0.55 -13.21 7.09
CA LYS A 150 -0.37 -13.41 8.54
C LYS A 150 -0.70 -12.14 9.34
N ALA A 151 -0.20 -11.00 8.90
CA ALA A 151 -0.36 -9.72 9.59
C ALA A 151 -1.75 -9.08 9.45
N ASN A 152 -2.69 -9.68 8.71
CA ASN A 152 -3.99 -9.03 8.43
C ASN A 152 -4.81 -8.73 9.69
N ALA A 153 -4.87 -9.66 10.64
CA ALA A 153 -5.63 -9.45 11.89
C ALA A 153 -5.02 -8.31 12.70
N GLU A 154 -3.70 -8.31 12.89
CA GLU A 154 -2.98 -7.27 13.61
C GLU A 154 -3.18 -5.89 12.97
N ARG A 155 -3.04 -5.80 11.64
CA ARG A 155 -3.29 -4.55 10.90
C ARG A 155 -4.72 -4.05 11.03
N ALA A 156 -5.70 -4.97 11.02
CA ALA A 156 -7.10 -4.60 11.22
C ALA A 156 -7.34 -4.10 12.64
N TRP A 157 -6.71 -4.72 13.63
CA TRP A 157 -6.77 -4.31 15.03
C TRP A 157 -6.18 -2.93 15.23
N GLN A 158 -4.96 -2.68 14.74
CA GLN A 158 -4.28 -1.39 14.85
C GLN A 158 -5.12 -0.25 14.24
N ARG A 159 -5.74 -0.48 13.07
CA ARG A 159 -6.65 0.51 12.47
C ARG A 159 -7.88 0.76 13.31
N ARG A 160 -8.43 -0.27 13.96
CA ARG A 160 -9.58 -0.13 14.87
C ARG A 160 -9.22 0.65 16.12
N GLN A 161 -8.00 0.48 16.64
CA GLN A 161 -7.53 1.22 17.82
C GLN A 161 -7.20 2.68 17.50
N ASN A 162 -6.70 2.96 16.30
CA ASN A 162 -6.24 4.29 15.91
C ASN A 162 -6.86 4.72 14.55
N PRO A 163 -8.20 4.86 14.48
CA PRO A 163 -8.89 5.11 13.20
C PRO A 163 -8.46 6.42 12.55
N GLU A 164 -8.14 7.45 13.31
CA GLU A 164 -7.74 8.76 12.78
C GLU A 164 -6.40 8.73 12.02
N LEU A 165 -5.46 7.88 12.43
CA LEU A 165 -4.20 7.69 11.70
C LEU A 165 -4.39 7.08 10.30
N PHE A 166 -5.55 6.48 10.03
CA PHE A 166 -5.87 5.82 8.76
C PHE A 166 -7.00 6.51 8.01
N ARG A 167 -7.51 7.61 8.54
CA ARG A 167 -8.53 8.42 7.92
C ARG A 167 -7.90 9.33 6.86
N MET A 168 -8.51 9.41 5.69
CA MET A 168 -8.15 10.38 4.68
C MET A 168 -8.86 11.71 4.94
N HIS A 169 -8.10 12.78 4.97
CA HIS A 169 -8.56 14.16 5.07
C HIS A 169 -8.35 14.85 3.72
N ARG A 170 -9.43 15.22 3.05
CA ARG A 170 -9.40 15.75 1.68
C ARG A 170 -9.01 17.22 1.57
N LYS A 171 -9.11 17.96 2.64
CA LYS A 171 -8.89 19.42 2.67
C LYS A 171 -7.98 19.82 3.81
N THR A 172 -6.78 19.25 3.84
CA THR A 172 -5.75 19.67 4.82
C THR A 172 -5.05 20.89 4.30
N GLY A 173 -5.32 22.05 4.91
CA GLY A 173 -4.70 23.34 4.57
C GLY A 173 -3.35 23.50 5.29
N VAL A 174 -2.27 23.73 4.55
CA VAL A 174 -0.94 24.01 5.11
C VAL A 174 -0.22 25.00 4.20
N CYS A 175 0.34 26.07 4.78
CA CYS A 175 1.04 27.15 4.03
C CYS A 175 0.21 27.74 2.88
N GLY A 176 -1.10 27.86 3.04
CA GLY A 176 -2.01 28.34 1.97
C GLY A 176 -2.34 27.31 0.89
N LEU A 177 -1.69 26.14 0.90
CA LEU A 177 -1.94 25.05 -0.04
C LEU A 177 -2.91 24.04 0.52
N GLN A 178 -3.62 23.33 -0.36
CA GLN A 178 -4.55 22.27 0.01
C GLN A 178 -3.97 20.90 -0.34
N PHE A 179 -4.12 19.96 0.60
CA PHE A 179 -3.64 18.58 0.44
C PHE A 179 -4.76 17.58 0.80
N THR A 180 -4.73 16.43 0.14
CA THR A 180 -5.30 15.22 0.72
C THR A 180 -4.24 14.60 1.61
N SER A 181 -4.60 14.18 2.82
CA SER A 181 -3.63 13.68 3.80
C SER A 181 -4.12 12.43 4.51
N MET A 182 -3.17 11.65 5.03
CA MET A 182 -3.42 10.51 5.90
C MET A 182 -2.20 10.27 6.80
N GLY A 183 -2.43 10.01 8.07
CA GLY A 183 -1.38 9.76 9.05
C GLY A 183 -1.43 10.70 10.23
N ASN A 184 -0.29 10.90 10.88
CA ASN A 184 -0.18 11.75 12.05
C ASN A 184 -0.01 13.23 11.67
N HIS A 185 -1.08 14.00 11.76
CA HIS A 185 -1.08 15.44 11.43
C HIS A 185 -0.25 16.29 12.42
N PHE A 186 -0.01 15.82 13.64
CA PHE A 186 0.88 16.53 14.58
C PHE A 186 2.31 16.69 14.07
N LEU A 187 2.73 15.87 13.10
CA LEU A 187 4.04 16.02 12.46
C LEU A 187 4.15 17.32 11.66
N LEU A 188 3.04 17.92 11.26
CA LEU A 188 3.05 19.24 10.63
C LEU A 188 3.45 20.34 11.60
N ASP A 189 3.04 20.26 12.86
CA ASP A 189 3.30 21.29 13.87
C ASP A 189 4.61 21.06 14.66
N TRP A 190 5.36 20.03 14.27
CA TRP A 190 6.64 19.72 14.91
C TRP A 190 7.67 20.81 14.63
N PRO A 191 8.40 21.31 15.65
CA PRO A 191 9.29 22.47 15.48
C PRO A 191 10.54 22.14 14.63
N ASP A 192 11.14 20.96 14.86
CA ASP A 192 12.38 20.57 14.18
C ASP A 192 12.06 19.78 12.90
N ARG A 193 12.41 20.36 11.77
CA ARG A 193 12.10 19.81 10.44
C ARG A 193 13.32 19.81 9.57
N GLN A 194 13.44 18.82 8.69
CA GLN A 194 14.48 18.77 7.68
C GLN A 194 13.91 18.34 6.34
N LEU A 195 14.42 18.93 5.26
CA LEU A 195 14.10 18.52 3.91
C LEU A 195 15.10 17.46 3.41
N LEU A 196 14.61 16.34 2.93
CA LEU A 196 15.38 15.37 2.18
C LEU A 196 15.09 15.58 0.69
N GLU A 197 16.01 16.24 0.01
CA GLU A 197 16.05 16.41 -1.45
C GLU A 197 17.42 15.96 -1.96
N MET A 198 17.44 15.20 -3.07
CA MET A 198 18.67 14.77 -3.73
C MET A 198 18.54 14.76 -5.25
N SER A 199 19.64 15.04 -5.93
CA SER A 199 19.70 14.89 -7.38
C SER A 199 19.52 13.43 -7.80
N ARG A 200 18.87 13.22 -8.95
CA ARG A 200 18.79 11.89 -9.57
C ARG A 200 20.16 11.35 -10.03
N SER A 201 21.11 12.24 -10.23
CA SER A 201 22.50 11.91 -10.62
C SER A 201 23.44 11.72 -9.44
N SER A 202 22.95 11.80 -8.18
CA SER A 202 23.79 11.58 -7.00
C SER A 202 24.34 10.16 -6.99
N GLY A 203 25.66 10.07 -6.81
CA GLY A 203 26.37 8.81 -6.66
C GLY A 203 26.21 8.20 -5.25
N GLU A 204 26.63 6.95 -5.09
CA GLU A 204 26.43 6.22 -3.83
C GLU A 204 27.12 6.90 -2.63
N ALA A 205 28.32 7.48 -2.82
CA ALA A 205 29.04 8.21 -1.75
C ALA A 205 28.22 9.41 -1.23
N GLN A 206 27.64 10.21 -2.15
CA GLN A 206 26.78 11.33 -1.78
C GLN A 206 25.48 10.87 -1.08
N ILE A 207 24.92 9.73 -1.50
CA ILE A 207 23.75 9.14 -0.85
C ILE A 207 24.10 8.70 0.59
N GLN A 208 25.25 8.10 0.81
CA GLN A 208 25.70 7.67 2.14
C GLN A 208 25.99 8.85 3.07
N GLU A 209 26.63 9.90 2.56
CA GLU A 209 26.86 11.12 3.33
C GLU A 209 25.53 11.78 3.74
N ARG A 210 24.62 11.98 2.77
CA ARG A 210 23.31 12.54 3.06
C ARG A 210 22.47 11.68 4.02
N LEU A 211 22.59 10.35 3.91
CA LEU A 211 21.95 9.43 4.85
C LEU A 211 22.43 9.67 6.29
N LYS A 212 23.73 9.83 6.51
CA LYS A 212 24.29 10.11 7.85
C LYS A 212 23.74 11.42 8.42
N GLU A 213 23.75 12.50 7.63
CA GLU A 213 23.22 13.78 8.04
C GLU A 213 21.74 13.70 8.44
N VAL A 214 20.92 13.07 7.59
CA VAL A 214 19.49 12.91 7.82
C VAL A 214 19.21 12.09 9.08
N LEU A 215 19.96 10.99 9.29
CA LEU A 215 19.79 10.16 10.49
C LEU A 215 20.24 10.87 11.76
N VAL A 216 21.31 11.66 11.73
CA VAL A 216 21.73 12.47 12.87
C VAL A 216 20.65 13.48 13.25
N ALA A 217 20.11 14.23 12.27
CA ALA A 217 19.04 15.17 12.54
C ALA A 217 17.76 14.48 13.05
N ALA A 218 17.38 13.35 12.45
CA ALA A 218 16.22 12.56 12.90
C ALA A 218 16.41 11.99 14.31
N HIS A 219 17.63 11.56 14.65
CA HIS A 219 17.97 11.13 16.02
C HIS A 219 17.85 12.25 17.04
N ASN A 220 18.16 13.48 16.61
CA ASN A 220 18.01 14.70 17.44
C ASN A 220 16.56 15.22 17.45
N GLY A 221 15.61 14.52 16.87
CA GLY A 221 14.19 14.81 16.93
C GLY A 221 13.58 15.46 15.70
N ALA A 222 14.36 15.72 14.64
CA ALA A 222 13.82 16.34 13.43
C ALA A 222 12.89 15.40 12.65
N VAL A 223 11.76 15.96 12.18
CA VAL A 223 10.86 15.30 11.22
C VAL A 223 11.41 15.45 9.80
N THR A 224 11.58 14.34 9.09
CA THR A 224 12.08 14.36 7.71
C THR A 224 10.92 14.54 6.73
N TYR A 225 11.03 15.55 5.86
CA TYR A 225 10.09 15.82 4.75
C TYR A 225 10.73 15.42 3.42
N THR A 226 10.01 14.74 2.56
CA THR A 226 10.53 14.33 1.26
C THR A 226 9.41 14.04 0.25
N ALA A 227 9.68 14.27 -1.02
CA ALA A 227 8.87 13.77 -2.13
C ALA A 227 9.30 12.37 -2.61
N ALA A 228 10.42 11.85 -2.10
CA ALA A 228 10.97 10.52 -2.41
C ALA A 228 11.06 10.23 -3.92
N ILE A 229 11.51 11.20 -4.71
CA ILE A 229 11.48 11.17 -6.18
C ILE A 229 12.71 10.44 -6.75
N SER A 230 13.90 10.74 -6.22
CA SER A 230 15.15 10.11 -6.65
C SER A 230 15.36 8.77 -5.93
N LYS A 231 16.18 7.89 -6.53
CA LYS A 231 16.57 6.63 -5.88
C LYS A 231 17.27 6.85 -4.53
N GLY A 232 18.07 7.93 -4.43
CA GLY A 232 18.73 8.32 -3.20
C GLY A 232 17.72 8.70 -2.11
N GLU A 233 16.76 9.58 -2.43
CA GLU A 233 15.69 9.97 -1.51
C GLU A 233 14.87 8.75 -1.05
N GLN A 234 14.49 7.87 -1.98
CA GLN A 234 13.74 6.65 -1.65
C GLN A 234 14.52 5.73 -0.71
N LYS A 235 15.83 5.57 -0.94
CA LYS A 235 16.71 4.76 -0.08
C LYS A 235 16.79 5.37 1.32
N ILE A 236 17.05 6.68 1.42
CA ILE A 236 17.17 7.39 2.71
C ILE A 236 15.82 7.40 3.45
N ALA A 237 14.72 7.75 2.78
CA ALA A 237 13.39 7.74 3.37
C ALA A 237 12.98 6.35 3.91
N ARG A 238 13.37 5.29 3.19
CA ARG A 238 13.19 3.92 3.67
C ARG A 238 13.97 3.68 4.96
N THR A 239 15.26 4.05 5.00
CA THR A 239 16.10 3.88 6.20
C THR A 239 15.59 4.68 7.38
N VAL A 240 15.17 5.94 7.18
CA VAL A 240 14.53 6.78 8.21
C VAL A 240 13.33 6.06 8.83
N ARG A 241 12.47 5.50 7.98
CA ARG A 241 11.27 4.77 8.42
C ARG A 241 11.61 3.46 9.12
N GLU A 242 12.58 2.68 8.63
CA GLU A 242 13.03 1.41 9.22
C GLU A 242 13.63 1.62 10.62
N HIS A 243 14.31 2.75 10.84
CA HIS A 243 14.77 3.15 12.17
C HIS A 243 13.66 3.75 13.04
N GLY A 244 12.45 3.86 12.51
CA GLY A 244 11.29 4.35 13.25
C GLY A 244 11.27 5.85 13.48
N PHE A 245 11.99 6.65 12.71
CA PHE A 245 11.94 8.10 12.80
C PHE A 245 10.74 8.69 12.06
N PRO A 246 10.26 9.88 12.48
CA PRO A 246 9.13 10.55 11.84
C PRO A 246 9.42 10.96 10.40
N LEU A 247 8.42 10.75 9.53
CA LEU A 247 8.53 11.01 8.09
C LEU A 247 7.25 11.65 7.56
N VAL A 248 7.37 12.74 6.81
CA VAL A 248 6.31 13.34 6.00
C VAL A 248 6.64 13.13 4.53
N VAL A 249 5.75 12.47 3.78
CA VAL A 249 5.95 12.15 2.37
C VAL A 249 4.96 12.93 1.52
N LEU A 250 5.48 13.73 0.59
CA LEU A 250 4.68 14.39 -0.43
C LEU A 250 4.51 13.43 -1.63
N LEU A 251 3.26 13.06 -1.90
CA LEU A 251 2.92 12.11 -2.96
C LEU A 251 2.62 12.85 -4.27
N ASN A 252 3.06 12.29 -5.38
CA ASN A 252 2.65 12.74 -6.74
C ASN A 252 1.37 12.07 -7.23
N GLY A 253 0.48 11.72 -6.34
CA GLY A 253 -0.72 10.93 -6.57
C GLY A 253 -0.68 9.63 -5.77
N GLY A 254 -1.80 8.94 -5.71
CA GLY A 254 -1.89 7.63 -5.06
C GLY A 254 -3.08 7.47 -4.12
N PHE A 255 -3.66 8.55 -3.64
CA PHE A 255 -4.94 8.48 -2.96
C PHE A 255 -6.08 8.23 -3.97
N PRO A 256 -7.04 7.37 -3.65
CA PRO A 256 -8.19 7.14 -4.50
C PRO A 256 -9.00 8.42 -4.66
N ALA A 257 -9.63 8.59 -5.84
CA ALA A 257 -10.51 9.73 -6.09
C ALA A 257 -11.67 9.77 -5.08
N GLU A 258 -12.13 10.96 -4.76
CA GLU A 258 -13.29 11.18 -3.89
C GLU A 258 -14.52 10.48 -4.48
N GLY A 259 -15.29 9.80 -3.63
CA GLY A 259 -16.47 9.03 -4.04
C GLY A 259 -16.18 7.71 -4.75
N SER A 260 -14.92 7.35 -4.99
CA SER A 260 -14.57 6.07 -5.61
C SER A 260 -14.80 4.89 -4.64
N PRO A 261 -15.16 3.69 -5.14
CA PRO A 261 -15.30 2.50 -4.30
C PRO A 261 -14.03 2.15 -3.52
N GLN A 262 -12.87 2.47 -4.07
CA GLN A 262 -11.55 2.23 -3.45
C GLN A 262 -11.29 3.15 -2.25
N GLU A 263 -11.95 4.29 -2.15
CA GLU A 263 -11.77 5.22 -1.04
C GLU A 263 -11.98 4.58 0.34
N ARG A 264 -13.00 3.71 0.44
CA ARG A 264 -13.29 2.97 1.68
C ARG A 264 -12.23 1.95 2.04
N PHE A 265 -11.41 1.52 1.08
CA PHE A 265 -10.47 0.42 1.21
C PHE A 265 -9.02 0.85 1.03
N TYR A 266 -8.77 2.16 0.92
CA TYR A 266 -7.39 2.64 0.83
C TYR A 266 -6.61 2.19 2.07
N LYS A 267 -5.48 1.55 1.79
CA LYS A 267 -4.54 1.08 2.81
C LYS A 267 -3.15 1.45 2.34
N PRO A 268 -2.37 2.14 3.16
CA PRO A 268 -0.99 2.38 2.82
C PRO A 268 -0.26 1.05 2.62
N GLY A 269 0.72 1.00 1.74
CA GLY A 269 1.54 -0.19 1.50
C GLY A 269 2.26 -0.65 2.77
N GLY A 270 2.64 -1.92 2.85
CA GLY A 270 3.09 -2.64 4.05
C GLY A 270 3.92 -1.83 5.05
N THR A 271 5.09 -1.32 4.64
CA THR A 271 5.98 -0.56 5.54
C THR A 271 5.44 0.83 5.89
N TYR A 272 4.65 1.47 5.03
CA TYR A 272 3.93 2.71 5.36
C TYR A 272 2.82 2.45 6.37
N PHE A 273 2.15 1.32 6.27
CA PHE A 273 1.14 0.95 7.26
C PHE A 273 1.72 0.89 8.67
N GLU A 274 2.87 0.25 8.84
CA GLU A 274 3.53 0.10 10.15
C GLU A 274 3.99 1.45 10.71
N ALA A 275 4.57 2.32 9.88
CA ALA A 275 4.96 3.66 10.29
C ALA A 275 3.74 4.52 10.66
N CYS A 276 2.65 4.40 9.89
CA CYS A 276 1.38 5.08 10.15
C CYS A 276 0.76 4.62 11.47
N SER A 277 0.67 3.32 11.73
CA SER A 277 0.10 2.76 12.96
C SER A 277 0.85 3.19 14.23
N LYS A 278 2.14 3.51 14.09
CA LYS A 278 2.98 4.03 15.17
C LYS A 278 2.96 5.56 15.28
N GLY A 279 2.12 6.24 14.50
CA GLY A 279 2.04 7.69 14.46
C GLY A 279 3.29 8.39 13.91
N ARG A 280 4.13 7.69 13.15
CA ARG A 280 5.42 8.18 12.64
C ARG A 280 5.41 8.49 11.15
N LEU A 281 4.24 8.54 10.55
CA LEU A 281 4.08 8.85 9.13
C LEU A 281 2.93 9.82 8.90
N LEU A 282 3.16 10.78 8.02
CA LEU A 282 2.13 11.58 7.37
C LEU A 282 2.33 11.53 5.87
N LEU A 283 1.29 11.20 5.13
CA LEU A 283 1.24 11.26 3.67
C LEU A 283 0.47 12.51 3.26
N LEU A 284 1.02 13.30 2.34
CA LEU A 284 0.42 14.51 1.80
C LEU A 284 0.39 14.42 0.28
N GLU A 285 -0.78 14.47 -0.33
CA GLU A 285 -0.96 14.59 -1.78
C GLU A 285 -1.50 15.98 -2.08
N PRO A 286 -0.75 16.84 -2.82
CA PRO A 286 -1.22 18.17 -3.16
C PRO A 286 -2.49 18.09 -4.01
N ALA A 287 -3.49 18.91 -3.72
CA ALA A 287 -4.63 19.12 -4.60
C ALA A 287 -4.14 19.66 -5.96
N GLY A 288 -4.85 19.37 -7.04
CA GLY A 288 -4.45 19.84 -8.38
C GLY A 288 -4.20 21.35 -8.45
N GLN A 289 -4.99 22.13 -7.72
CA GLN A 289 -4.84 23.59 -7.63
C GLN A 289 -3.54 24.03 -6.93
N ALA A 290 -2.96 23.23 -6.05
CA ALA A 290 -1.70 23.54 -5.39
C ALA A 290 -0.52 23.66 -6.38
N PHE A 291 -0.57 22.94 -7.50
CA PHE A 291 0.41 23.06 -8.57
C PHE A 291 0.25 24.33 -9.41
N LEU A 292 -0.92 24.97 -9.35
CA LEU A 292 -1.26 26.21 -10.03
C LEU A 292 -1.06 27.44 -9.11
N ASP A 293 -0.67 27.24 -7.87
CA ASP A 293 -0.41 28.33 -6.94
C ASP A 293 0.75 29.21 -7.42
N THR A 294 0.55 30.53 -7.37
CA THR A 294 1.53 31.50 -7.92
C THR A 294 2.86 31.43 -7.21
N SER A 295 2.89 31.15 -5.91
CA SER A 295 4.12 31.04 -5.12
C SER A 295 4.92 29.81 -5.55
N ILE A 296 4.23 28.68 -5.78
CA ILE A 296 4.82 27.45 -6.29
C ILE A 296 5.35 27.63 -7.69
N GLN A 297 4.60 28.28 -8.58
CA GLN A 297 5.05 28.55 -9.97
C GLN A 297 6.34 29.38 -9.96
N LYS A 298 6.41 30.45 -9.15
CA LYS A 298 7.60 31.28 -9.00
C LYS A 298 8.79 30.49 -8.46
N ALA A 299 8.59 29.70 -7.40
CA ALA A 299 9.65 28.89 -6.80
C ALA A 299 10.19 27.82 -7.78
N VAL A 300 9.29 27.17 -8.55
CA VAL A 300 9.67 26.22 -9.61
C VAL A 300 10.50 26.91 -10.69
N ALA A 301 10.05 28.06 -11.20
CA ALA A 301 10.77 28.81 -12.25
C ALA A 301 12.16 29.22 -11.76
N GLU A 302 12.29 29.72 -10.55
CA GLU A 302 13.58 30.09 -9.96
C GLU A 302 14.52 28.89 -9.79
N THR A 303 14.00 27.77 -9.26
CA THR A 303 14.78 26.54 -9.11
C THR A 303 15.25 25.99 -10.46
N LEU A 304 14.42 26.07 -11.50
CA LEU A 304 14.80 25.63 -12.84
C LEU A 304 15.86 26.55 -13.47
N ARG A 305 15.77 27.88 -13.26
CA ARG A 305 16.79 28.84 -13.69
C ARG A 305 18.13 28.55 -13.02
N ARG A 306 18.17 28.44 -11.69
CA ARG A 306 19.40 28.10 -10.95
C ARG A 306 20.03 26.78 -11.45
N LYS A 307 19.20 25.76 -11.75
CA LYS A 307 19.68 24.47 -12.28
C LYS A 307 20.21 24.60 -13.72
N ALA A 308 19.65 25.48 -14.52
CA ALA A 308 20.16 25.77 -15.90
C ALA A 308 21.49 26.51 -15.84
N GLU A 309 21.58 27.55 -15.01
CA GLU A 309 22.84 28.31 -14.78
C GLU A 309 23.96 27.40 -14.29
N ALA A 310 23.71 26.56 -13.28
CA ALA A 310 24.70 25.63 -12.76
C ALA A 310 25.17 24.57 -13.78
N ARG A 311 24.43 24.36 -14.85
CA ARG A 311 24.77 23.44 -15.95
C ARG A 311 25.26 24.16 -17.21
N HIS A 312 25.41 25.48 -17.16
CA HIS A 312 25.77 26.31 -18.31
C HIS A 312 24.88 26.08 -19.54
N CYS A 313 23.55 25.89 -19.31
CA CYS A 313 22.58 25.67 -20.36
C CYS A 313 21.45 26.72 -20.31
N SER A 314 20.80 26.91 -21.47
CA SER A 314 19.65 27.83 -21.54
C SER A 314 18.51 27.36 -20.71
N TYR A 315 17.86 28.29 -20.00
CA TYR A 315 16.61 28.02 -19.31
C TYR A 315 15.50 27.79 -20.34
N THR A 316 14.73 26.74 -20.12
CA THR A 316 13.54 26.43 -20.92
C THR A 316 12.37 26.23 -19.97
N ASP A 317 11.27 26.90 -20.25
CA ASP A 317 10.02 26.67 -19.51
C ASP A 317 9.54 25.21 -19.68
N ILE A 318 9.08 24.65 -18.60
CA ILE A 318 8.58 23.28 -18.58
C ILE A 318 7.06 23.34 -18.44
N PRO A 319 6.29 22.63 -19.28
CA PRO A 319 4.84 22.57 -19.15
C PRO A 319 4.42 22.10 -17.75
N MET A 320 3.44 22.78 -17.15
CA MET A 320 2.96 22.48 -15.79
C MET A 320 2.36 21.07 -15.67
N GLU A 321 1.85 20.52 -16.75
CA GLU A 321 1.31 19.16 -16.83
C GLU A 321 2.40 18.08 -16.83
N SER A 322 3.66 18.49 -17.09
CA SER A 322 4.78 17.54 -17.18
C SER A 322 5.13 16.96 -15.81
N GLN A 323 5.49 15.67 -15.78
CA GLN A 323 6.00 15.05 -14.55
C GLN A 323 7.22 15.78 -13.99
N ARG A 324 8.05 16.36 -14.84
CA ARG A 324 9.23 17.11 -14.41
C ARG A 324 8.84 18.33 -13.59
N TYR A 325 7.84 19.11 -14.07
CA TYR A 325 7.29 20.23 -13.31
C TYR A 325 6.76 19.78 -11.95
N ARG A 326 5.89 18.77 -11.96
CA ARG A 326 5.27 18.26 -10.74
C ARG A 326 6.30 17.81 -9.70
N PHE A 327 7.38 17.17 -10.12
CA PHE A 327 8.44 16.76 -9.21
C PHE A 327 9.21 17.93 -8.62
N VAL A 328 9.51 18.98 -9.40
CA VAL A 328 10.13 20.19 -8.87
C VAL A 328 9.16 20.88 -7.90
N ALA A 329 7.89 21.01 -8.27
CA ALA A 329 6.86 21.61 -7.43
C ALA A 329 6.68 20.87 -6.08
N LEU A 330 6.73 19.54 -6.06
CA LEU A 330 6.68 18.76 -4.83
C LEU A 330 7.86 19.07 -3.89
N ASN A 331 9.07 19.24 -4.44
CA ASN A 331 10.22 19.62 -3.64
C ASN A 331 10.10 21.04 -3.11
N GLU A 332 9.58 22.00 -3.92
CA GLU A 332 9.33 23.37 -3.45
C GLU A 332 8.23 23.42 -2.37
N MET A 333 7.15 22.66 -2.54
CA MET A 333 6.15 22.49 -1.48
C MET A 333 6.77 21.92 -0.19
N GLY A 334 7.63 20.89 -0.33
CA GLY A 334 8.38 20.32 0.80
C GLY A 334 9.25 21.36 1.51
N ARG A 335 9.91 22.24 0.75
CA ARG A 335 10.72 23.34 1.26
C ARG A 335 9.87 24.34 2.04
N MET A 336 8.75 24.79 1.47
CA MET A 336 7.79 25.67 2.14
C MET A 336 7.26 25.08 3.46
N LEU A 337 7.03 23.76 3.48
CA LEU A 337 6.55 23.07 4.67
C LEU A 337 7.62 22.97 5.77
N VAL A 338 8.88 22.94 5.42
CA VAL A 338 10.00 22.90 6.39
C VAL A 338 10.34 24.28 6.92
N GLU A 339 10.25 25.31 6.09
CA GLU A 339 10.63 26.69 6.42
C GLU A 339 9.55 27.49 7.19
N ARG A 340 8.36 26.94 7.39
CA ARG A 340 7.23 27.61 8.07
C ARG A 340 7.43 27.81 9.58
#